data_4217a4324286d9fc062766df43e966c9
#
_entry.id   4217a4324286d9fc062766df43e966c9
#
_cell.length_a   1.000
_cell.length_b   1.000
_cell.length_c   1.000
_cell.angle_alpha   90.00
_cell.angle_beta   90.00
_cell.angle_gamma   90.00
#
_symmetry.space_group_name_H-M   'P 1'
#
loop_
_entity.id
_entity.type
_entity.pdbx_description
1 polymer ?
#
loop_
_entity_poly.entity_id
_entity_poly.type
_entity_poly.pdbx_seq_one_letter_code
_entity_poly.pdbx_strand_id
1 'polypeptide(L)'
;MNNPIQNVKEKLTKQNLKTFLLITFGTFIFAIGIYFFKFPNNFSTGGVSGISILLGRIFPSFSTADIMWIINIILLIVGFIILGRSFGVLTVYCSMLLSFLTWLFEKVIPLSKPLTDQPFLELCYGMMLPAVGSAILFNCNASSGGTDIV
;
A
#
# COMPACT_ATOMS: atom_id res chain seq x y z
N MET A 1 23.37 8.35 -37.79
CA MET A 1 23.53 9.48 -36.86
C MET A 1 22.42 9.39 -35.80
N ASN A 2 22.76 8.90 -34.62
CA ASN A 2 21.75 8.80 -33.52
C ASN A 2 21.51 10.20 -32.96
N ASN A 3 20.28 10.65 -33.03
CA ASN A 3 19.86 11.98 -32.59
C ASN A 3 19.95 12.05 -31.06
N PRO A 4 20.79 12.92 -30.46
CA PRO A 4 21.00 12.96 -29.01
C PRO A 4 19.71 13.16 -28.21
N ILE A 5 18.70 13.83 -28.78
CA ILE A 5 17.37 14.06 -28.19
C ILE A 5 16.57 12.74 -28.08
N GLN A 6 16.70 11.83 -29.04
CA GLN A 6 16.04 10.52 -28.99
C GLN A 6 16.65 9.63 -27.91
N ASN A 7 17.97 9.63 -27.74
CA ASN A 7 18.65 8.88 -26.69
C ASN A 7 18.26 9.38 -25.29
N VAL A 8 18.11 10.70 -25.10
CA VAL A 8 17.65 11.28 -23.81
C VAL A 8 16.21 10.90 -23.53
N LYS A 9 15.30 10.98 -24.50
CA LYS A 9 13.90 10.56 -24.32
C LYS A 9 13.77 9.07 -24.00
N GLU A 10 14.51 8.23 -24.68
CA GLU A 10 14.50 6.78 -24.43
C GLU A 10 15.04 6.43 -23.05
N LYS A 11 16.10 7.09 -22.60
CA LYS A 11 16.66 6.92 -21.26
C LYS A 11 15.69 7.37 -20.16
N LEU A 12 15.01 8.51 -20.34
CA LEU A 12 13.97 9.01 -19.43
C LEU A 12 12.77 8.04 -19.38
N THR A 13 12.32 7.52 -20.50
CA THR A 13 11.21 6.58 -20.57
C THR A 13 11.57 5.26 -19.87
N LYS A 14 12.77 4.72 -20.09
CA LYS A 14 13.24 3.50 -19.40
C LYS A 14 13.38 3.70 -17.89
N GLN A 15 13.84 4.87 -17.44
CA GLN A 15 13.97 5.20 -16.03
C GLN A 15 12.59 5.32 -15.36
N ASN A 16 11.64 5.97 -16.03
CA ASN A 16 10.26 6.07 -15.55
C ASN A 16 9.58 4.70 -15.46
N LEU A 17 9.78 3.82 -16.44
CA LEU A 17 9.25 2.47 -16.44
C LEU A 17 9.84 1.63 -15.31
N LYS A 18 11.16 1.73 -15.06
CA LYS A 18 11.82 1.04 -13.96
C LYS A 18 11.26 1.51 -12.60
N THR A 19 11.12 2.81 -12.40
CA THR A 19 10.54 3.40 -11.20
C THR A 19 9.09 2.92 -10.99
N PHE A 20 8.28 2.90 -12.04
CA PHE A 20 6.90 2.42 -11.98
C PHE A 20 6.83 0.94 -11.58
N LEU A 21 7.68 0.08 -12.15
CA LEU A 21 7.75 -1.35 -11.80
C LEU A 21 8.19 -1.55 -10.35
N LEU A 22 9.18 -0.79 -9.87
CA LEU A 22 9.64 -0.84 -8.49
C LEU A 22 8.54 -0.44 -7.51
N ILE A 23 7.81 0.63 -7.80
CA ILE A 23 6.68 1.10 -6.99
C ILE A 23 5.58 0.04 -6.94
N THR A 24 5.21 -0.54 -8.08
CA THR A 24 4.19 -1.59 -8.15
C THR A 24 4.62 -2.82 -7.34
N PHE A 25 5.87 -3.23 -7.46
CA PHE A 25 6.43 -4.35 -6.71
C PHE A 25 6.50 -4.07 -5.20
N GLY A 26 6.95 -2.88 -4.80
CA GLY A 26 6.97 -2.46 -3.40
C GLY A 26 5.57 -2.44 -2.79
N THR A 27 4.57 -1.89 -3.50
CA THR A 27 3.17 -1.88 -3.07
C THR A 27 2.60 -3.30 -2.97
N PHE A 28 2.99 -4.20 -3.85
CA PHE A 28 2.56 -5.61 -3.81
C PHE A 28 3.10 -6.33 -2.56
N ILE A 29 4.40 -6.18 -2.24
CA ILE A 29 5.00 -6.71 -1.01
C ILE A 29 4.29 -6.13 0.23
N PHE A 30 4.03 -4.83 0.21
CA PHE A 30 3.31 -4.14 1.29
C PHE A 30 1.92 -4.74 1.50
N ALA A 31 1.15 -4.94 0.42
CA ALA A 31 -0.19 -5.52 0.45
C ALA A 31 -0.20 -6.96 1.00
N ILE A 32 0.80 -7.78 0.62
CA ILE A 32 0.96 -9.14 1.16
C ILE A 32 1.13 -9.10 2.68
N GLY A 33 2.01 -8.24 3.19
CA GLY A 33 2.25 -8.13 4.63
C GLY A 33 1.00 -7.71 5.41
N ILE A 34 0.20 -6.80 4.86
CA ILE A 34 -1.06 -6.39 5.51
C ILE A 34 -2.10 -7.49 5.42
N TYR A 35 -2.38 -7.99 4.23
CA TYR A 35 -3.51 -8.88 4.02
C TYR A 35 -3.28 -10.25 4.67
N PHE A 36 -2.14 -10.88 4.43
CA PHE A 36 -1.90 -12.25 4.89
C PHE A 36 -1.51 -12.37 6.37
N PHE A 37 -0.89 -11.33 6.94
CA PHE A 37 -0.35 -11.41 8.29
C PHE A 37 -1.04 -10.47 9.29
N LYS A 38 -1.38 -9.23 8.90
CA LYS A 38 -2.03 -8.31 9.83
C LYS A 38 -3.52 -8.55 9.99
N PHE A 39 -4.25 -8.69 8.89
CA PHE A 39 -5.71 -8.81 8.93
C PHE A 39 -6.19 -10.06 9.67
N PRO A 40 -5.71 -11.29 9.37
CA PRO A 40 -6.19 -12.49 10.04
C PRO A 40 -5.89 -12.53 11.53
N ASN A 41 -4.75 -11.93 11.94
CA ASN A 41 -4.34 -11.84 13.33
C ASN A 41 -4.89 -10.61 14.06
N ASN A 42 -5.56 -9.70 13.39
CA ASN A 42 -6.00 -8.43 13.92
C ASN A 42 -4.84 -7.59 14.54
N PHE A 43 -3.65 -7.64 13.93
CA PHE A 43 -2.51 -6.87 14.40
C PHE A 43 -2.64 -5.39 14.03
N SER A 44 -3.13 -4.59 14.98
CA SER A 44 -3.21 -3.14 14.84
C SER A 44 -1.87 -2.51 15.20
N THR A 45 -0.95 -2.45 14.23
CA THR A 45 0.39 -1.86 14.40
C THR A 45 0.45 -0.38 14.02
N GLY A 46 -0.69 0.30 13.93
CA GLY A 46 -0.81 1.71 13.55
C GLY A 46 -1.09 1.94 12.06
N GLY A 47 -1.17 3.22 11.67
CA GLY A 47 -1.52 3.64 10.32
C GLY A 47 -2.96 3.31 9.92
N VAL A 48 -3.28 3.49 8.65
CA VAL A 48 -4.63 3.22 8.09
C VAL A 48 -5.03 1.76 8.27
N SER A 49 -4.10 0.82 8.06
CA SER A 49 -4.38 -0.61 8.25
C SER A 49 -4.77 -0.94 9.70
N GLY A 50 -4.11 -0.31 10.69
CA GLY A 50 -4.45 -0.49 12.09
C GLY A 50 -5.83 0.07 12.45
N ILE A 51 -6.15 1.26 11.96
CA ILE A 51 -7.48 1.88 12.14
C ILE A 51 -8.56 1.02 11.48
N SER A 52 -8.30 0.50 10.27
CA SER A 52 -9.26 -0.35 9.54
C SER A 52 -9.56 -1.66 10.30
N ILE A 53 -8.55 -2.25 10.94
CA ILE A 53 -8.72 -3.46 11.76
C ILE A 53 -9.59 -3.15 12.99
N LEU A 54 -9.34 -2.03 13.68
CA LEU A 54 -10.14 -1.62 14.84
C LEU A 54 -11.60 -1.34 14.47
N LEU A 55 -11.83 -0.60 13.38
CA LEU A 55 -13.17 -0.29 12.89
C LEU A 55 -13.89 -1.54 12.39
N GLY A 56 -13.20 -2.48 11.75
CA GLY A 56 -13.76 -3.77 11.33
C GLY A 56 -14.28 -4.62 12.49
N ARG A 57 -13.68 -4.48 13.68
CA ARG A 57 -14.20 -5.12 14.91
C ARG A 57 -15.47 -4.44 15.44
N ILE A 58 -15.57 -3.12 15.29
CA ILE A 58 -16.74 -2.35 15.75
C ILE A 58 -17.92 -2.51 14.79
N PHE A 59 -17.62 -2.58 13.49
CA PHE A 59 -18.59 -2.70 12.40
C PHE A 59 -18.45 -4.04 11.64
N PRO A 60 -18.94 -5.17 12.17
CA PRO A 60 -18.75 -6.49 11.55
C PRO A 60 -19.42 -6.64 10.16
N SER A 61 -20.31 -5.70 9.78
CA SER A 61 -20.97 -5.67 8.48
C SER A 61 -20.03 -5.28 7.33
N PHE A 62 -18.89 -4.66 7.63
CA PHE A 62 -17.88 -4.24 6.64
C PHE A 62 -16.61 -5.04 6.83
N SER A 63 -16.00 -5.45 5.74
CA SER A 63 -14.68 -6.09 5.82
C SER A 63 -13.59 -5.07 6.18
N THR A 64 -12.49 -5.57 6.74
CA THR A 64 -11.33 -4.71 7.05
C THR A 64 -10.76 -4.06 5.78
N ALA A 65 -10.78 -4.76 4.65
CA ALA A 65 -10.31 -4.22 3.39
C ALA A 65 -11.27 -3.15 2.82
N ASP A 66 -12.59 -3.33 2.96
CA ASP A 66 -13.57 -2.31 2.55
C ASP A 66 -13.38 -1.01 3.35
N ILE A 67 -13.19 -1.13 4.66
CA ILE A 67 -12.94 0.03 5.53
C ILE A 67 -11.62 0.72 5.15
N MET A 68 -10.57 -0.05 4.89
CA MET A 68 -9.27 0.47 4.44
C MET A 68 -9.41 1.24 3.11
N TRP A 69 -10.20 0.73 2.20
CA TRP A 69 -10.52 1.36 0.91
C TRP A 69 -11.19 2.72 1.12
N ILE A 70 -12.22 2.78 1.95
CA ILE A 70 -12.96 4.01 2.28
C ILE A 70 -12.02 5.05 2.92
N ILE A 71 -11.25 4.65 3.94
CA ILE A 71 -10.33 5.56 4.63
C ILE A 71 -9.28 6.12 3.65
N ASN A 72 -8.70 5.29 2.79
CA ASN A 72 -7.71 5.75 1.81
C ASN A 72 -8.31 6.74 0.81
N ILE A 73 -9.55 6.56 0.35
CA ILE A 73 -10.23 7.53 -0.51
C ILE A 73 -10.41 8.87 0.23
N ILE A 74 -10.86 8.85 1.48
CA ILE A 74 -11.02 10.06 2.28
C ILE A 74 -9.69 10.78 2.46
N LEU A 75 -8.62 10.05 2.81
CA LEU A 75 -7.28 10.63 2.99
C LEU A 75 -6.71 11.18 1.68
N LEU A 76 -6.98 10.56 0.54
CA LEU A 76 -6.62 11.09 -0.76
C LEU A 76 -7.32 12.43 -1.05
N ILE A 77 -8.62 12.52 -0.79
CA ILE A 77 -9.38 13.76 -0.97
C ILE A 77 -8.82 14.86 -0.06
N VAL A 78 -8.61 14.56 1.22
CA VAL A 78 -8.03 15.49 2.19
C VAL A 78 -6.61 15.90 1.77
N GLY A 79 -5.78 14.94 1.36
CA GLY A 79 -4.44 15.20 0.85
C GLY A 79 -4.43 16.14 -0.36
N PHE A 80 -5.35 15.96 -1.31
CA PHE A 80 -5.50 16.89 -2.44
C PHE A 80 -5.94 18.29 -2.03
N ILE A 81 -6.79 18.43 -1.02
CA ILE A 81 -7.27 19.71 -0.54
C ILE A 81 -6.14 20.45 0.21
N ILE A 82 -5.36 19.75 1.05
CA ILE A 82 -4.35 20.37 1.93
C ILE A 82 -3.02 20.57 1.20
N LEU A 83 -2.51 19.54 0.50
CA LEU A 83 -1.21 19.57 -0.17
C LEU A 83 -1.31 20.05 -1.63
N GLY A 84 -2.53 20.15 -2.17
CA GLY A 84 -2.78 20.61 -3.53
C GLY A 84 -2.21 19.67 -4.59
N ARG A 85 -1.92 20.21 -5.77
CA ARG A 85 -1.39 19.44 -6.92
C ARG A 85 0.02 18.88 -6.71
N SER A 86 0.71 19.31 -5.67
CA SER A 86 2.03 18.79 -5.28
C SER A 86 1.96 17.42 -4.61
N PHE A 87 0.75 16.98 -4.24
CA PHE A 87 0.49 15.64 -3.74
C PHE A 87 0.79 14.65 -4.87
N GLY A 88 1.94 13.99 -4.76
CA GLY A 88 2.55 13.26 -5.88
C GLY A 88 1.63 12.21 -6.49
N VAL A 89 1.48 12.23 -7.81
CA VAL A 89 0.72 11.25 -8.59
C VAL A 89 1.11 9.81 -8.21
N LEU A 90 2.38 9.59 -7.87
CA LEU A 90 2.89 8.29 -7.44
C LEU A 90 2.29 7.83 -6.11
N THR A 91 2.10 8.75 -5.16
CA THR A 91 1.46 8.44 -3.86
C THR A 91 -0.01 8.05 -4.04
N VAL A 92 -0.73 8.79 -4.89
CA VAL A 92 -2.12 8.43 -5.26
C VAL A 92 -2.18 7.04 -5.87
N TYR A 93 -1.29 6.76 -6.83
CA TYR A 93 -1.21 5.45 -7.47
C TYR A 93 -0.94 4.35 -6.45
N CYS A 94 0.05 4.52 -5.56
CA CYS A 94 0.39 3.53 -4.52
C CYS A 94 -0.76 3.26 -3.56
N SER A 95 -1.41 4.31 -3.05
CA SER A 95 -2.55 4.20 -2.13
C SER A 95 -3.73 3.46 -2.75
N MET A 96 -4.08 3.81 -3.99
CA MET A 96 -5.17 3.16 -4.71
C MET A 96 -4.83 1.71 -5.03
N LEU A 97 -3.59 1.46 -5.49
CA LEU A 97 -3.12 0.11 -5.78
C LEU A 97 -3.09 -0.77 -4.53
N LEU A 98 -2.60 -0.24 -3.39
CA LEU A 98 -2.58 -0.95 -2.12
C LEU A 98 -3.99 -1.37 -1.68
N SER A 99 -4.92 -0.42 -1.68
CA SER A 99 -6.31 -0.68 -1.31
C SER A 99 -6.98 -1.66 -2.26
N PHE A 100 -6.72 -1.53 -3.57
CA PHE A 100 -7.22 -2.48 -4.57
C PHE A 100 -6.66 -3.88 -4.37
N LEU A 101 -5.35 -4.02 -4.13
CA LEU A 101 -4.72 -5.32 -3.91
C LEU A 101 -5.24 -6.00 -2.64
N THR A 102 -5.37 -5.28 -1.53
CA THR A 102 -5.92 -5.84 -0.29
C THR A 102 -7.36 -6.30 -0.46
N TRP A 103 -8.19 -5.52 -1.14
CA TRP A 103 -9.55 -5.89 -1.48
C TRP A 103 -9.60 -7.10 -2.44
N LEU A 104 -8.73 -7.12 -3.46
CA LEU A 104 -8.65 -8.23 -4.40
C LEU A 104 -8.24 -9.53 -3.70
N PHE A 105 -7.24 -9.48 -2.82
CA PHE A 105 -6.81 -10.65 -2.04
C PHE A 105 -7.94 -11.20 -1.18
N GLU A 106 -8.74 -10.32 -0.55
CA GLU A 106 -9.90 -10.75 0.23
C GLU A 106 -10.96 -11.46 -0.60
N LYS A 107 -11.17 -11.03 -1.86
CA LYS A 107 -12.13 -11.68 -2.77
C LYS A 107 -11.61 -12.98 -3.35
N VAL A 108 -10.31 -13.08 -3.63
CA VAL A 108 -9.70 -14.25 -4.29
C VAL A 108 -9.28 -15.32 -3.29
N ILE A 109 -8.76 -14.91 -2.14
CA ILE A 109 -8.21 -15.80 -1.10
C ILE A 109 -8.78 -15.36 0.26
N PRO A 110 -10.07 -15.61 0.56
CA PRO A 110 -10.64 -15.21 1.84
C PRO A 110 -9.98 -15.97 2.99
N LEU A 111 -9.27 -15.26 3.86
CA LEU A 111 -8.61 -15.82 5.03
C LEU A 111 -9.47 -15.61 6.28
N SER A 112 -9.99 -16.72 6.83
CA SER A 112 -10.76 -16.72 8.07
C SER A 112 -9.89 -16.92 9.32
N LYS A 113 -8.64 -17.37 9.13
CA LYS A 113 -7.72 -17.73 10.21
C LYS A 113 -6.29 -17.32 9.86
N PRO A 114 -5.41 -17.12 10.87
CA PRO A 114 -3.98 -16.95 10.66
C PRO A 114 -3.37 -18.09 9.82
N LEU A 115 -2.29 -17.81 9.11
CA LEU A 115 -1.60 -18.80 8.27
C LEU A 115 -0.85 -19.84 9.11
N THR A 116 -0.40 -19.46 10.30
CA THR A 116 0.36 -20.33 11.20
C THR A 116 -0.16 -20.21 12.63
N ASP A 117 0.15 -21.20 13.47
CA ASP A 117 -0.16 -21.19 14.90
C ASP A 117 0.88 -20.41 15.74
N GLN A 118 1.73 -19.61 15.10
CA GLN A 118 2.79 -18.84 15.75
C GLN A 118 2.57 -17.32 15.59
N PRO A 119 1.80 -16.68 16.48
CA PRO A 119 1.44 -15.26 16.35
C PRO A 119 2.65 -14.32 16.30
N PHE A 120 3.72 -14.64 17.04
CA PHE A 120 4.95 -13.83 17.03
C PHE A 120 5.65 -13.83 15.66
N LEU A 121 5.73 -15.00 15.01
CA LEU A 121 6.30 -15.12 13.69
C LEU A 121 5.47 -14.34 12.66
N GLU A 122 4.14 -14.44 12.73
CA GLU A 122 3.24 -13.70 11.86
C GLU A 122 3.31 -12.18 12.10
N LEU A 123 3.48 -11.76 13.36
CA LEU A 123 3.71 -10.35 13.67
C LEU A 123 5.01 -9.85 13.02
N CYS A 124 6.09 -10.62 13.09
CA CYS A 124 7.34 -10.27 12.42
C CYS A 124 7.16 -10.07 10.91
N TYR A 125 6.54 -11.02 10.22
CA TYR A 125 6.25 -10.87 8.79
C TYR A 125 5.27 -9.72 8.49
N GLY A 126 4.24 -9.55 9.32
CA GLY A 126 3.28 -8.46 9.22
C GLY A 126 3.88 -7.07 9.40
N MET A 127 5.06 -6.96 10.00
CA MET A 127 5.82 -5.72 10.13
C MET A 127 6.94 -5.60 9.08
N MET A 128 7.70 -6.67 8.85
CA MET A 128 8.85 -6.66 7.93
C MET A 128 8.43 -6.44 6.48
N LEU A 129 7.41 -7.15 6.00
CA LEU A 129 6.97 -7.02 4.60
C LEU A 129 6.47 -5.61 4.28
N PRO A 130 5.58 -4.98 5.08
CA PRO A 130 5.22 -3.58 4.86
C PRO A 130 6.42 -2.62 5.00
N ALA A 131 7.36 -2.88 5.92
CA ALA A 131 8.54 -2.05 6.06
C ALA A 131 9.45 -2.10 4.82
N VAL A 132 9.67 -3.29 4.26
CA VAL A 132 10.43 -3.45 3.00
C VAL A 132 9.67 -2.78 1.84
N GLY A 133 8.35 -2.99 1.75
CA GLY A 133 7.51 -2.35 0.74
C GLY A 133 7.61 -0.83 0.80
N SER A 134 7.42 -0.22 2.00
CA SER A 134 7.53 1.23 2.18
C SER A 134 8.93 1.76 1.90
N ALA A 135 9.99 1.04 2.26
CA ALA A 135 11.37 1.43 1.94
C ALA A 135 11.60 1.54 0.41
N ILE A 136 11.03 0.60 -0.36
CA ILE A 136 11.07 0.65 -1.84
C ILE A 136 10.30 1.89 -2.35
N LEU A 137 9.12 2.16 -1.80
CA LEU A 137 8.30 3.31 -2.20
C LEU A 137 9.01 4.63 -1.91
N PHE A 138 9.57 4.81 -0.71
CA PHE A 138 10.30 6.02 -0.33
C PHE A 138 11.55 6.25 -1.19
N ASN A 139 12.26 5.18 -1.55
CA ASN A 139 13.39 5.29 -2.49
C ASN A 139 12.97 5.77 -3.89
N CYS A 140 11.69 5.62 -4.24
CA CYS A 140 11.10 6.10 -5.48
C CYS A 140 10.37 7.44 -5.32
N ASN A 141 10.51 8.16 -4.18
CA ASN A 141 9.77 9.36 -3.84
C ASN A 141 8.25 9.16 -3.90
N ALA A 142 7.78 7.99 -3.47
CA ALA A 142 6.38 7.63 -3.35
C ALA A 142 6.07 7.24 -1.90
N SER A 143 4.80 7.29 -1.51
CA SER A 143 4.30 6.83 -0.21
C SER A 143 3.14 5.86 -0.42
N SER A 144 2.94 4.96 0.54
CA SER A 144 1.80 4.03 0.53
C SER A 144 0.45 4.73 0.77
N GLY A 145 0.46 6.02 1.06
CA GLY A 145 -0.69 6.76 1.56
C GLY A 145 -0.88 6.57 3.08
N GLY A 146 -1.94 7.12 3.63
CA GLY A 146 -2.19 7.06 5.06
C GLY A 146 -1.34 8.02 5.87
N THR A 147 -0.86 7.59 7.05
CA THR A 147 -0.09 8.44 7.98
C THR A 147 1.32 8.78 7.51
N ASP A 148 1.80 8.18 6.43
CA ASP A 148 3.14 8.42 5.86
C ASP A 148 3.21 9.73 5.04
N ILE A 149 2.08 10.45 4.96
CA ILE A 149 1.95 11.68 4.16
C ILE A 149 2.26 12.95 4.98
N VAL A 150 2.37 12.82 6.30
CA VAL A 150 2.57 13.94 7.23
C VAL A 150 4.03 14.15 7.57
#